data_801ed691017b59927d1c596fcce7a972
#
_entry.id   801ed691017b59927d1c596fcce7a972
#
_cell.length_a   1.000
_cell.length_b   1.000
_cell.length_c   1.000
_cell.angle_alpha   90.00
_cell.angle_beta   90.00
_cell.angle_gamma   90.00
#
_symmetry.space_group_name_H-M   'P 1'
#
loop_
_entity.id
_entity.type
_entity.pdbx_description
1 polymer ?
#
loop_
_entity_poly.entity_id
_entity_poly.type
_entity_poly.pdbx_seq_one_letter_code
_entity_poly.pdbx_strand_id
1 'polypeptide(L)'
;IARKAALNVSLDRYERAMYGALCGDLSSVLAVSESWEERLWSYVNARFEQQLEQLAIQNAPNGNVQRIEESTAEATESLESIFEQLAHASPHASTEALDPYHVVQRAVITNSVPDLLARVNERLPEMQLLEDKVYARLIRFFAHLALFCHLIHIPLPVSLRAPILNAYVNVLQNAGEGCELVALYSSSLEPDNAHQVYAEFLCAMDPDTSLEDRRHALLQVQPHGMDPAVVASKTVDLLLAELVPAVADAAQTRAW
;
A
#
# COMPACT_ATOMS: atom_id res chain seq x y z
N ILE A 1 14.45 -38.02 -10.43
CA ILE A 1 13.89 -38.15 -11.80
C ILE A 1 13.66 -36.75 -12.36
N ALA A 2 12.93 -35.85 -11.67
CA ALA A 2 12.61 -34.50 -12.15
C ALA A 2 13.88 -33.67 -12.49
N ARG A 3 14.88 -33.64 -11.60
CA ARG A 3 16.16 -32.92 -11.82
C ARG A 3 16.90 -33.42 -13.07
N LYS A 4 16.92 -34.73 -13.33
CA LYS A 4 17.51 -35.27 -14.58
C LYS A 4 16.72 -34.88 -15.83
N ALA A 5 15.39 -34.81 -15.73
CA ALA A 5 14.53 -34.40 -16.82
C ALA A 5 14.67 -32.89 -17.12
N ALA A 6 14.73 -32.05 -16.11
CA ALA A 6 14.96 -30.61 -16.26
C ALA A 6 16.27 -30.29 -17.01
N LEU A 7 17.32 -31.09 -16.80
CA LEU A 7 18.62 -30.94 -17.47
C LEU A 7 18.69 -31.63 -18.85
N ASN A 8 17.65 -32.35 -19.27
CA ASN A 8 17.66 -33.06 -20.52
C ASN A 8 17.39 -32.12 -21.71
N VAL A 9 18.41 -31.83 -22.47
CA VAL A 9 18.36 -30.96 -23.66
C VAL A 9 17.52 -31.48 -24.81
N SER A 10 17.16 -32.80 -24.81
CA SER A 10 16.27 -33.36 -25.83
C SER A 10 14.78 -33.06 -25.59
N LEU A 11 14.43 -32.57 -24.42
CA LEU A 11 13.07 -32.15 -24.08
C LEU A 11 12.82 -30.71 -24.54
N ASP A 12 11.58 -30.42 -24.87
CA ASP A 12 11.13 -29.05 -25.12
C ASP A 12 11.36 -28.14 -23.88
N ARG A 13 11.54 -26.83 -24.14
CA ARG A 13 11.80 -25.86 -23.07
C ARG A 13 10.70 -25.82 -22.01
N TYR A 14 9.45 -25.98 -22.40
CA TYR A 14 8.31 -26.00 -21.46
C TYR A 14 8.24 -27.29 -20.65
N GLU A 15 8.55 -28.44 -21.27
CA GLU A 15 8.67 -29.70 -20.54
C GLU A 15 9.80 -29.64 -19.52
N ARG A 16 10.94 -29.05 -19.88
CA ARG A 16 12.06 -28.84 -18.96
C ARG A 16 11.68 -27.93 -17.81
N ALA A 17 10.97 -26.82 -18.08
CA ALA A 17 10.49 -25.90 -17.05
C ALA A 17 9.49 -26.58 -16.09
N MET A 18 8.61 -27.44 -16.59
CA MET A 18 7.69 -28.21 -15.75
C MET A 18 8.46 -29.12 -14.76
N TYR A 19 9.46 -29.84 -15.24
CA TYR A 19 10.30 -30.66 -14.36
C TYR A 19 11.19 -29.81 -13.45
N GLY A 20 11.64 -28.64 -13.93
CA GLY A 20 12.39 -27.65 -13.15
C GLY A 20 11.59 -27.12 -11.98
N ALA A 21 10.34 -26.79 -12.22
CA ALA A 21 9.41 -26.34 -11.16
C ALA A 21 9.24 -27.37 -10.03
N LEU A 22 9.21 -28.68 -10.41
CA LEU A 22 9.06 -29.79 -9.45
C LEU A 22 10.34 -30.11 -8.65
N CYS A 23 11.48 -29.57 -9.02
CA CYS A 23 12.76 -29.86 -8.35
C CYS A 23 13.56 -28.60 -7.96
N GLY A 24 12.96 -27.43 -8.09
CA GLY A 24 13.58 -26.16 -7.74
C GLY A 24 14.72 -25.73 -8.70
N ASP A 25 14.75 -26.23 -9.96
CA ASP A 25 15.72 -25.77 -10.95
C ASP A 25 15.28 -24.44 -11.54
N LEU A 26 15.81 -23.36 -10.97
CA LEU A 26 15.49 -21.97 -11.34
C LEU A 26 15.76 -21.69 -12.82
N SER A 27 16.86 -22.20 -13.34
CA SER A 27 17.32 -21.88 -14.72
C SER A 27 16.34 -22.34 -15.78
N SER A 28 15.80 -23.55 -15.65
CA SER A 28 14.81 -24.10 -16.58
C SER A 28 13.50 -23.33 -16.56
N VAL A 29 13.06 -22.87 -15.39
CA VAL A 29 11.79 -22.13 -15.23
C VAL A 29 11.93 -20.69 -15.74
N LEU A 30 13.03 -20.01 -15.42
CA LEU A 30 13.31 -18.66 -15.93
C LEU A 30 13.41 -18.59 -17.47
N ALA A 31 13.83 -19.70 -18.12
CA ALA A 31 13.92 -19.75 -19.58
C ALA A 31 12.57 -19.62 -20.31
N VAL A 32 11.45 -19.81 -19.60
CA VAL A 32 10.08 -19.68 -20.14
C VAL A 32 9.30 -18.55 -19.47
N SER A 33 9.84 -17.92 -18.45
CA SER A 33 9.19 -16.83 -17.70
C SER A 33 9.38 -15.51 -18.44
N GLU A 34 8.27 -14.88 -18.84
CA GLU A 34 8.25 -13.65 -19.63
C GLU A 34 7.89 -12.43 -18.77
N SER A 35 6.86 -12.55 -17.90
CA SER A 35 6.41 -11.46 -17.03
C SER A 35 7.19 -11.35 -15.72
N TRP A 36 7.03 -10.22 -15.04
CA TRP A 36 7.62 -9.99 -13.73
C TRP A 36 7.10 -10.99 -12.68
N GLU A 37 5.80 -11.27 -12.70
CA GLU A 37 5.16 -12.20 -11.78
C GLU A 37 5.61 -13.64 -12.00
N GLU A 38 5.77 -14.07 -13.26
CA GLU A 38 6.28 -15.40 -13.59
C GLU A 38 7.71 -15.57 -13.10
N ARG A 39 8.55 -14.56 -13.27
CA ARG A 39 9.92 -14.54 -12.74
C ARG A 39 9.94 -14.56 -11.22
N LEU A 40 9.14 -13.73 -10.56
CA LEU A 40 8.99 -13.76 -9.09
C LEU A 40 8.57 -15.15 -8.61
N TRP A 41 7.57 -15.73 -9.28
CA TRP A 41 7.12 -17.09 -8.95
C TRP A 41 8.26 -18.11 -9.09
N SER A 42 9.06 -18.00 -10.14
CA SER A 42 10.20 -18.92 -10.39
C SER A 42 11.21 -18.90 -9.25
N TYR A 43 11.60 -17.72 -8.78
CA TYR A 43 12.50 -17.55 -7.63
C TYR A 43 11.89 -18.09 -6.33
N VAL A 44 10.66 -17.72 -6.05
CA VAL A 44 9.96 -18.17 -4.83
C VAL A 44 9.76 -19.68 -4.84
N ASN A 45 9.39 -20.27 -5.98
CA ASN A 45 9.25 -21.71 -6.13
C ASN A 45 10.58 -22.45 -5.91
N ALA A 46 11.66 -21.98 -6.52
CA ALA A 46 12.98 -22.59 -6.33
C ALA A 46 13.40 -22.59 -4.86
N ARG A 47 13.19 -21.46 -4.17
CA ARG A 47 13.44 -21.35 -2.74
C ARG A 47 12.57 -22.30 -1.91
N PHE A 48 11.29 -22.39 -2.22
CA PHE A 48 10.34 -23.27 -1.52
C PHE A 48 10.75 -24.74 -1.67
N GLU A 49 11.07 -25.20 -2.88
CA GLU A 49 11.53 -26.57 -3.14
C GLU A 49 12.85 -26.88 -2.41
N GLN A 50 13.79 -25.93 -2.35
CA GLN A 50 15.01 -26.07 -1.56
C GLN A 50 14.73 -26.23 -0.06
N GLN A 51 13.79 -25.44 0.48
CA GLN A 51 13.38 -25.58 1.89
C GLN A 51 12.72 -26.93 2.19
N LEU A 52 11.84 -27.41 1.27
CA LEU A 52 11.23 -28.72 1.39
C LEU A 52 12.28 -29.83 1.37
N GLU A 53 13.27 -29.76 0.48
CA GLU A 53 14.38 -30.72 0.41
C GLU A 53 15.17 -30.74 1.72
N GLN A 54 15.50 -29.56 2.26
CA GLN A 54 16.21 -29.45 3.56
C GLN A 54 15.40 -30.04 4.71
N LEU A 55 14.11 -29.75 4.79
CA LEU A 55 13.21 -30.33 5.80
C LEU A 55 13.08 -31.86 5.65
N ALA A 56 12.99 -32.37 4.43
CA ALA A 56 12.95 -33.80 4.17
C ALA A 56 14.25 -34.50 4.64
N ILE A 57 15.40 -33.90 4.42
CA ILE A 57 16.70 -34.41 4.87
C ILE A 57 16.78 -34.41 6.41
N GLN A 58 16.34 -33.34 7.08
CA GLN A 58 16.35 -33.21 8.54
C GLN A 58 15.44 -34.23 9.22
N ASN A 59 14.29 -34.57 8.61
CA ASN A 59 13.29 -35.48 9.17
C ASN A 59 13.44 -36.93 8.71
N ALA A 60 14.47 -37.27 7.91
CA ALA A 60 14.70 -38.63 7.45
C ALA A 60 15.13 -39.55 8.62
N PRO A 61 14.39 -40.62 8.95
CA PRO A 61 14.61 -41.45 10.15
C PRO A 61 15.89 -42.32 10.15
N ASN A 62 16.56 -42.45 9.02
CA ASN A 62 17.85 -43.12 8.88
C ASN A 62 18.70 -42.37 7.89
N GLY A 63 19.91 -41.96 8.26
CA GLY A 63 20.85 -41.17 7.47
C GLY A 63 21.26 -41.67 6.07
N ASN A 64 20.38 -42.36 5.39
CA ASN A 64 20.53 -42.93 4.05
C ASN A 64 19.84 -42.09 2.96
N VAL A 65 19.69 -40.79 3.18
CA VAL A 65 19.56 -39.88 2.02
C VAL A 65 20.94 -39.81 1.41
N GLN A 66 21.15 -40.45 0.25
CA GLN A 66 22.33 -40.18 -0.57
C GLN A 66 22.43 -38.65 -0.70
N ARG A 67 23.34 -38.07 0.07
CA ARG A 67 23.73 -36.69 -0.05
C ARG A 67 24.16 -36.54 -1.49
N ILE A 68 23.29 -35.92 -2.29
CA ILE A 68 23.71 -35.40 -3.58
C ILE A 68 24.58 -34.21 -3.19
N GLU A 69 25.89 -34.46 -3.09
CA GLU A 69 26.93 -33.51 -2.63
C GLU A 69 27.16 -32.35 -3.63
N GLU A 70 26.21 -32.05 -4.48
CA GLU A 70 26.25 -30.96 -5.45
C GLU A 70 25.22 -29.87 -5.20
N SER A 71 24.56 -29.83 -4.07
CA SER A 71 23.94 -28.59 -3.64
C SER A 71 24.96 -27.87 -2.75
N THR A 72 25.84 -27.09 -3.39
CA THR A 72 26.51 -25.97 -2.73
C THR A 72 25.46 -25.29 -1.88
N ALA A 73 25.71 -25.21 -0.58
CA ALA A 73 24.95 -24.43 0.36
C ALA A 73 25.08 -22.94 -0.02
N GLU A 74 24.47 -22.55 -1.13
CA GLU A 74 24.11 -21.16 -1.37
C GLU A 74 23.17 -20.82 -0.22
N ALA A 75 23.66 -19.92 0.62
CA ALA A 75 22.90 -19.37 1.75
C ALA A 75 21.49 -19.09 1.23
N THR A 76 20.49 -19.63 1.91
CA THR A 76 19.07 -19.48 1.53
C THR A 76 18.84 -18.01 1.22
N GLU A 77 18.73 -17.67 -0.06
CA GLU A 77 18.60 -16.28 -0.50
C GLU A 77 17.44 -15.63 0.26
N SER A 78 17.65 -14.42 0.74
CA SER A 78 16.58 -13.67 1.40
C SER A 78 15.51 -13.29 0.39
N LEU A 79 14.30 -13.01 0.84
CA LEU A 79 13.26 -12.50 -0.07
C LEU A 79 13.68 -11.16 -0.68
N GLU A 80 14.38 -10.34 0.07
CA GLU A 80 14.93 -9.05 -0.38
C GLU A 80 15.91 -9.24 -1.54
N SER A 81 16.82 -10.23 -1.43
CA SER A 81 17.77 -10.58 -2.50
C SER A 81 17.07 -11.03 -3.78
N ILE A 82 15.98 -11.80 -3.67
CA ILE A 82 15.16 -12.18 -4.83
C ILE A 82 14.60 -10.95 -5.55
N PHE A 83 14.06 -9.98 -4.81
CA PHE A 83 13.54 -8.75 -5.40
C PHE A 83 14.64 -7.87 -6.02
N GLU A 84 15.83 -7.86 -5.46
CA GLU A 84 16.98 -7.17 -6.04
C GLU A 84 17.42 -7.81 -7.35
N GLN A 85 17.56 -9.14 -7.39
CA GLN A 85 17.88 -9.87 -8.62
C GLN A 85 16.81 -9.66 -9.70
N LEU A 86 15.53 -9.71 -9.32
CA LEU A 86 14.42 -9.48 -10.22
C LEU A 86 14.46 -8.06 -10.83
N ALA A 87 14.76 -7.05 -10.01
CA ALA A 87 14.89 -5.67 -10.48
C ALA A 87 16.07 -5.47 -11.44
N HIS A 88 17.12 -6.28 -11.34
CA HIS A 88 18.32 -6.18 -12.19
C HIS A 88 18.34 -7.17 -13.35
N ALA A 89 17.33 -8.03 -13.50
CA ALA A 89 17.30 -9.09 -14.50
C ALA A 89 17.29 -8.57 -15.95
N SER A 90 16.66 -7.44 -16.21
CA SER A 90 16.64 -6.78 -17.52
C SER A 90 16.18 -5.31 -17.39
N PRO A 91 16.42 -4.44 -18.38
CA PRO A 91 15.89 -3.07 -18.38
C PRO A 91 14.36 -3.00 -18.25
N HIS A 92 13.64 -3.94 -18.84
CA HIS A 92 12.18 -4.06 -18.73
C HIS A 92 11.78 -4.42 -17.29
N ALA A 93 12.43 -5.42 -16.69
CA ALA A 93 12.18 -5.84 -15.31
C ALA A 93 12.47 -4.71 -14.30
N SER A 94 13.49 -3.90 -14.57
CA SER A 94 13.79 -2.71 -13.75
C SER A 94 12.65 -1.68 -13.79
N THR A 95 12.02 -1.49 -14.94
CA THR A 95 10.85 -0.59 -15.07
C THR A 95 9.63 -1.18 -14.39
N GLU A 96 9.35 -2.45 -14.57
CA GLU A 96 8.25 -3.17 -13.90
C GLU A 96 8.40 -3.18 -12.37
N ALA A 97 9.63 -3.33 -11.87
CA ALA A 97 9.90 -3.28 -10.42
C ALA A 97 9.55 -1.93 -9.77
N LEU A 98 9.46 -0.86 -10.56
CA LEU A 98 9.03 0.48 -10.10
C LEU A 98 7.52 0.71 -10.23
N ASP A 99 6.79 -0.22 -10.84
CA ASP A 99 5.33 -0.13 -10.88
C ASP A 99 4.76 -0.10 -9.45
N PRO A 100 3.85 0.84 -9.13
CA PRO A 100 3.31 0.98 -7.78
C PRO A 100 2.71 -0.31 -7.21
N TYR A 101 2.09 -1.15 -8.04
CA TYR A 101 1.51 -2.42 -7.60
C TYR A 101 2.59 -3.45 -7.26
N HIS A 102 3.67 -3.54 -8.05
CA HIS A 102 4.81 -4.42 -7.76
C HIS A 102 5.59 -3.97 -6.53
N VAL A 103 5.73 -2.66 -6.32
CA VAL A 103 6.30 -2.10 -5.08
C VAL A 103 5.49 -2.52 -3.85
N VAL A 104 4.15 -2.50 -3.95
CA VAL A 104 3.28 -2.95 -2.87
C VAL A 104 3.35 -4.46 -2.68
N GLN A 105 3.33 -5.26 -3.75
CA GLN A 105 3.51 -6.71 -3.67
C GLN A 105 4.82 -7.07 -2.96
N ARG A 106 5.92 -6.41 -3.32
CA ARG A 106 7.20 -6.57 -2.63
C ARG A 106 7.05 -6.29 -1.14
N ALA A 107 6.46 -5.15 -0.76
CA ALA A 107 6.31 -4.76 0.63
C ALA A 107 5.44 -5.74 1.44
N VAL A 108 4.40 -6.31 0.84
CA VAL A 108 3.56 -7.34 1.46
C VAL A 108 4.34 -8.65 1.65
N ILE A 109 5.03 -9.11 0.60
CA ILE A 109 5.80 -10.37 0.62
C ILE A 109 6.98 -10.31 1.61
N THR A 110 7.65 -9.16 1.69
CA THR A 110 8.79 -8.94 2.60
C THR A 110 8.37 -8.46 4.00
N ASN A 111 7.04 -8.35 4.26
CA ASN A 111 6.50 -7.83 5.52
C ASN A 111 7.00 -6.42 5.88
N SER A 112 7.22 -5.56 4.87
CA SER A 112 7.74 -4.19 5.00
C SER A 112 6.72 -3.12 4.65
N VAL A 113 5.41 -3.40 4.82
CA VAL A 113 4.33 -2.42 4.55
C VAL A 113 4.48 -1.13 5.37
N PRO A 114 4.88 -1.16 6.67
CA PRO A 114 5.12 0.08 7.41
C PRO A 114 6.18 0.98 6.76
N ASP A 115 7.28 0.41 6.26
CA ASP A 115 8.35 1.15 5.59
C ASP A 115 7.88 1.72 4.24
N LEU A 116 7.03 0.99 3.53
CA LEU A 116 6.38 1.50 2.32
C LEU A 116 5.52 2.72 2.63
N LEU A 117 4.65 2.65 3.64
CA LEU A 117 3.77 3.75 4.01
C LEU A 117 4.55 4.97 4.55
N ALA A 118 5.68 4.75 5.24
CA ALA A 118 6.59 5.83 5.63
C ALA A 118 7.12 6.57 4.40
N ARG A 119 7.63 5.85 3.40
CA ARG A 119 8.10 6.44 2.13
C ARG A 119 6.98 7.14 1.35
N VAL A 120 5.77 6.60 1.36
CA VAL A 120 4.61 7.26 0.74
C VAL A 120 4.33 8.60 1.44
N ASN A 121 4.34 8.65 2.78
CA ASN A 121 4.15 9.88 3.53
C ASN A 121 5.22 10.93 3.22
N GLU A 122 6.50 10.54 3.15
CA GLU A 122 7.59 11.44 2.78
C GLU A 122 7.41 12.04 1.38
N ARG A 123 6.82 11.28 0.46
CA ARG A 123 6.62 11.69 -0.93
C ARG A 123 5.24 12.28 -1.22
N LEU A 124 4.34 12.40 -0.23
CA LEU A 124 3.02 13.00 -0.43
C LEU A 124 3.07 14.37 -1.13
N PRO A 125 3.98 15.30 -0.76
CA PRO A 125 4.08 16.60 -1.44
C PRO A 125 4.46 16.49 -2.92
N GLU A 126 5.33 15.54 -3.27
CA GLU A 126 5.72 15.28 -4.65
C GLU A 126 4.58 14.63 -5.44
N MET A 127 3.84 13.72 -4.81
CA MET A 127 2.70 13.06 -5.43
C MET A 127 1.56 14.02 -5.77
N GLN A 128 1.39 15.11 -5.01
CA GLN A 128 0.41 16.17 -5.31
C GLN A 128 0.72 16.94 -6.61
N LEU A 129 1.94 16.83 -7.16
CA LEU A 129 2.31 17.39 -8.45
C LEU A 129 1.93 16.52 -9.65
N LEU A 130 1.43 15.30 -9.39
CA LEU A 130 0.93 14.42 -10.44
C LEU A 130 -0.40 14.94 -10.99
N GLU A 131 -0.80 14.41 -12.15
CA GLU A 131 -2.15 14.63 -12.68
C GLU A 131 -3.20 14.20 -11.61
N ASP A 132 -4.23 15.02 -11.41
CA ASP A 132 -5.25 14.84 -10.35
C ASP A 132 -5.84 13.43 -10.32
N LYS A 133 -6.12 12.85 -11.48
CA LYS A 133 -6.68 11.49 -11.59
C LYS A 133 -5.69 10.41 -11.14
N VAL A 134 -4.41 10.60 -11.43
CA VAL A 134 -3.35 9.67 -11.03
C VAL A 134 -3.13 9.77 -9.52
N TYR A 135 -3.01 11.00 -9.01
CA TYR A 135 -2.90 11.27 -7.58
C TYR A 135 -4.07 10.66 -6.80
N ALA A 136 -5.31 10.97 -7.19
CA ALA A 136 -6.51 10.46 -6.53
C ALA A 136 -6.56 8.92 -6.50
N ARG A 137 -6.15 8.26 -7.59
CA ARG A 137 -6.10 6.79 -7.66
C ARG A 137 -5.07 6.21 -6.70
N LEU A 138 -3.87 6.77 -6.67
CA LEU A 138 -2.79 6.31 -5.79
C LEU A 138 -3.14 6.53 -4.32
N ILE A 139 -3.60 7.72 -3.94
CA ILE A 139 -3.97 8.02 -2.56
C ILE A 139 -5.14 7.15 -2.10
N ARG A 140 -6.16 6.95 -2.93
CA ARG A 140 -7.24 6.01 -2.64
C ARG A 140 -6.69 4.61 -2.36
N PHE A 141 -5.77 4.12 -3.19
CA PHE A 141 -5.19 2.81 -3.03
C PHE A 141 -4.42 2.69 -1.70
N PHE A 142 -3.55 3.65 -1.36
CA PHE A 142 -2.78 3.62 -0.13
C PHE A 142 -3.65 3.82 1.13
N ALA A 143 -4.71 4.63 1.05
CA ALA A 143 -5.68 4.77 2.13
C ALA A 143 -6.36 3.43 2.43
N HIS A 144 -6.82 2.72 1.40
CA HIS A 144 -7.43 1.40 1.58
C HIS A 144 -6.42 0.36 2.06
N LEU A 145 -5.18 0.39 1.59
CA LEU A 145 -4.12 -0.49 2.10
C LEU A 145 -3.89 -0.27 3.60
N ALA A 146 -3.81 0.99 4.04
CA ALA A 146 -3.63 1.33 5.45
C ALA A 146 -4.81 0.86 6.32
N LEU A 147 -6.05 1.05 5.85
CA LEU A 147 -7.26 0.56 6.52
C LEU A 147 -7.33 -0.96 6.54
N PHE A 148 -6.98 -1.62 5.44
CA PHE A 148 -6.95 -3.08 5.36
C PHE A 148 -5.93 -3.67 6.33
N CYS A 149 -4.71 -3.12 6.38
CA CYS A 149 -3.71 -3.54 7.36
C CYS A 149 -4.21 -3.38 8.80
N HIS A 150 -4.91 -2.28 9.10
CA HIS A 150 -5.53 -2.09 10.41
C HIS A 150 -6.59 -3.15 10.71
N LEU A 151 -7.44 -3.48 9.73
CA LEU A 151 -8.50 -4.48 9.85
C LEU A 151 -7.95 -5.89 10.12
N ILE A 152 -6.85 -6.27 9.49
CA ILE A 152 -6.19 -7.56 9.70
C ILE A 152 -5.15 -7.55 10.82
N HIS A 153 -5.16 -6.50 11.64
CA HIS A 153 -4.30 -6.35 12.82
C HIS A 153 -2.79 -6.30 12.54
N ILE A 154 -2.38 -5.87 11.34
CA ILE A 154 -0.99 -5.48 11.10
C ILE A 154 -0.73 -4.16 11.88
N PRO A 155 0.26 -4.14 12.79
CA PRO A 155 0.52 -2.96 13.61
C PRO A 155 1.04 -1.80 12.75
N LEU A 156 0.19 -0.81 12.51
CA LEU A 156 0.54 0.44 11.83
C LEU A 156 0.40 1.60 12.81
N PRO A 157 1.49 2.31 13.11
CA PRO A 157 1.43 3.55 13.88
C PRO A 157 0.46 4.57 13.26
N VAL A 158 -0.24 5.31 14.10
CA VAL A 158 -1.17 6.36 13.65
C VAL A 158 -0.46 7.39 12.78
N SER A 159 0.78 7.72 13.11
CA SER A 159 1.63 8.65 12.35
C SER A 159 1.87 8.21 10.90
N LEU A 160 1.76 6.93 10.58
CA LEU A 160 1.91 6.43 9.21
C LEU A 160 0.58 6.45 8.43
N ARG A 161 -0.54 6.15 9.09
CA ARG A 161 -1.84 6.06 8.41
C ARG A 161 -2.57 7.40 8.31
N ALA A 162 -2.45 8.27 9.33
CA ALA A 162 -3.22 9.50 9.39
C ALA A 162 -2.94 10.48 8.24
N PRO A 163 -1.68 10.74 7.82
CA PRO A 163 -1.43 11.64 6.68
C PRO A 163 -2.02 11.14 5.37
N ILE A 164 -1.97 9.82 5.13
CA ILE A 164 -2.54 9.21 3.91
C ILE A 164 -4.07 9.31 3.92
N LEU A 165 -4.71 9.03 5.07
CA LEU A 165 -6.16 9.15 5.22
C LEU A 165 -6.62 10.60 5.06
N ASN A 166 -5.91 11.56 5.66
CA ASN A 166 -6.19 12.98 5.48
C ASN A 166 -6.07 13.39 4.00
N ALA A 167 -5.01 12.95 3.31
CA ALA A 167 -4.85 13.21 1.90
C ALA A 167 -6.00 12.62 1.07
N TYR A 168 -6.51 11.44 1.44
CA TYR A 168 -7.66 10.85 0.75
C TYR A 168 -8.97 11.59 1.04
N VAL A 169 -9.20 12.02 2.28
CA VAL A 169 -10.35 12.88 2.61
C VAL A 169 -10.34 14.15 1.77
N ASN A 170 -9.19 14.80 1.61
CA ASN A 170 -9.05 15.99 0.75
C ASN A 170 -9.38 15.67 -0.73
N VAL A 171 -8.99 14.48 -1.22
CA VAL A 171 -9.37 14.04 -2.57
C VAL A 171 -10.89 13.89 -2.70
N LEU A 172 -11.57 13.32 -1.71
CA LEU A 172 -13.02 13.17 -1.70
C LEU A 172 -13.72 14.54 -1.68
N GLN A 173 -13.24 15.47 -0.86
CA GLN A 173 -13.75 16.84 -0.78
C GLN A 173 -13.64 17.56 -2.13
N ASN A 174 -12.48 17.50 -2.76
CA ASN A 174 -12.23 18.14 -4.05
C ASN A 174 -13.02 17.50 -5.21
N ALA A 175 -13.35 16.22 -5.09
CA ALA A 175 -14.19 15.52 -6.06
C ALA A 175 -15.69 15.83 -5.91
N GLY A 176 -16.09 16.56 -4.85
CA GLY A 176 -17.50 16.82 -4.53
C GLY A 176 -18.25 15.58 -4.07
N GLU A 177 -17.53 14.59 -3.53
CA GLU A 177 -18.15 13.38 -3.00
C GLU A 177 -19.02 13.68 -1.78
N GLY A 178 -20.05 12.86 -1.58
CA GLY A 178 -21.04 13.08 -0.53
C GLY A 178 -20.45 13.09 0.87
N CYS A 179 -21.04 13.89 1.77
CA CYS A 179 -20.64 14.06 3.18
C CYS A 179 -20.55 12.71 3.93
N GLU A 180 -21.28 11.69 3.50
CA GLU A 180 -21.24 10.34 4.07
C GLU A 180 -19.87 9.68 3.92
N LEU A 181 -19.27 9.73 2.72
CA LEU A 181 -17.92 9.18 2.49
C LEU A 181 -16.87 9.95 3.26
N VAL A 182 -16.95 11.28 3.26
CA VAL A 182 -16.03 12.11 4.05
C VAL A 182 -16.13 11.75 5.55
N ALA A 183 -17.33 11.58 6.10
CA ALA A 183 -17.54 11.17 7.48
C ALA A 183 -16.94 9.77 7.77
N LEU A 184 -17.17 8.81 6.87
CA LEU A 184 -16.67 7.44 6.99
C LEU A 184 -15.13 7.42 7.09
N TYR A 185 -14.42 8.08 6.16
CA TYR A 185 -12.96 8.07 6.17
C TYR A 185 -12.35 8.94 7.27
N SER A 186 -12.98 10.06 7.61
CA SER A 186 -12.57 10.88 8.75
C SER A 186 -12.66 10.10 10.06
N SER A 187 -13.73 9.32 10.28
CA SER A 187 -13.90 8.51 11.49
C SER A 187 -12.84 7.41 11.67
N SER A 188 -12.09 7.09 10.62
CA SER A 188 -10.97 6.14 10.70
C SER A 188 -9.69 6.75 11.26
N LEU A 189 -9.68 8.05 11.51
CA LEU A 189 -8.61 8.78 12.20
C LEU A 189 -8.78 8.71 13.73
N GLU A 190 -7.80 9.22 14.46
CA GLU A 190 -7.93 9.43 15.90
C GLU A 190 -9.06 10.45 16.19
N PRO A 191 -9.82 10.32 17.30
CA PRO A 191 -11.03 11.09 17.53
C PRO A 191 -10.87 12.62 17.37
N ASP A 192 -9.81 13.18 17.93
CA ASP A 192 -9.58 14.64 17.84
C ASP A 192 -9.27 15.08 16.40
N ASN A 193 -8.50 14.29 15.67
CA ASN A 193 -8.19 14.55 14.27
C ASN A 193 -9.40 14.30 13.37
N ALA A 194 -10.18 13.27 13.65
CA ALA A 194 -11.43 12.98 12.94
C ALA A 194 -12.41 14.16 13.00
N HIS A 195 -12.64 14.69 14.20
CA HIS A 195 -13.51 15.87 14.39
C HIS A 195 -12.94 17.12 13.69
N GLN A 196 -11.62 17.31 13.75
CA GLN A 196 -10.95 18.45 13.11
C GLN A 196 -11.10 18.41 11.59
N VAL A 197 -10.74 17.28 10.96
CA VAL A 197 -10.79 17.11 9.49
C VAL A 197 -12.23 17.25 8.98
N TYR A 198 -13.21 16.71 9.71
CA TYR A 198 -14.60 16.87 9.32
C TYR A 198 -15.14 18.30 9.53
N ALA A 199 -14.68 19.01 10.56
CA ALA A 199 -15.00 20.42 10.76
C ALA A 199 -14.43 21.29 9.62
N GLU A 200 -13.21 21.02 9.16
CA GLU A 200 -12.60 21.69 7.99
C GLU A 200 -13.43 21.44 6.71
N PHE A 201 -13.92 20.21 6.51
CA PHE A 201 -14.86 19.90 5.43
C PHE A 201 -16.13 20.74 5.50
N LEU A 202 -16.75 20.88 6.68
CA LEU A 202 -17.95 21.70 6.84
C LEU A 202 -17.68 23.19 6.59
N CYS A 203 -16.49 23.70 6.96
CA CYS A 203 -16.07 25.06 6.65
C CYS A 203 -15.90 25.30 5.16
N ALA A 204 -15.41 24.30 4.42
CA ALA A 204 -15.18 24.38 2.98
C ALA A 204 -16.45 24.21 2.13
N MET A 205 -17.61 23.92 2.73
CA MET A 205 -18.87 23.83 2.00
C MET A 205 -19.24 25.18 1.37
N ASP A 206 -19.84 25.11 0.17
CA ASP A 206 -20.29 26.28 -0.56
C ASP A 206 -21.13 27.20 0.35
N PRO A 207 -20.83 28.51 0.43
CA PRO A 207 -21.61 29.48 1.19
C PRO A 207 -23.12 29.46 0.88
N ASP A 208 -23.49 29.14 -0.35
CA ASP A 208 -24.86 29.07 -0.82
C ASP A 208 -25.58 27.76 -0.45
N THR A 209 -24.87 26.79 0.18
CA THR A 209 -25.47 25.54 0.66
C THR A 209 -26.59 25.83 1.67
N SER A 210 -27.74 25.17 1.46
CA SER A 210 -28.92 25.36 2.33
C SER A 210 -28.63 24.97 3.80
N LEU A 211 -29.34 25.60 4.73
CA LEU A 211 -29.22 25.26 6.16
C LEU A 211 -29.56 23.79 6.43
N GLU A 212 -30.51 23.23 5.65
CA GLU A 212 -30.94 21.84 5.77
C GLU A 212 -29.83 20.88 5.35
N ASP A 213 -29.14 21.17 4.22
CA ASP A 213 -28.02 20.38 3.73
C ASP A 213 -26.82 20.45 4.68
N ARG A 214 -26.51 21.63 5.23
CA ARG A 214 -25.47 21.79 6.25
C ARG A 214 -25.79 20.99 7.51
N ARG A 215 -27.06 21.00 7.94
CA ARG A 215 -27.51 20.21 9.08
C ARG A 215 -27.43 18.72 8.79
N HIS A 216 -27.81 18.31 7.58
CA HIS A 216 -27.71 16.92 7.13
C HIS A 216 -26.23 16.48 7.14
N ALA A 217 -25.33 17.25 6.55
CA ALA A 217 -23.90 16.98 6.57
C ALA A 217 -23.36 16.84 8.00
N LEU A 218 -23.72 17.75 8.92
CA LEU A 218 -23.31 17.65 10.31
C LEU A 218 -23.78 16.36 10.99
N LEU A 219 -24.99 15.90 10.69
CA LEU A 219 -25.55 14.70 11.32
C LEU A 219 -24.97 13.39 10.76
N GLN A 220 -24.32 13.43 9.59
CA GLN A 220 -23.66 12.25 8.99
C GLN A 220 -22.49 11.71 9.83
N VAL A 221 -21.99 12.46 10.79
CA VAL A 221 -20.92 11.99 11.69
C VAL A 221 -21.39 10.97 12.72
N GLN A 222 -22.69 10.99 13.10
CA GLN A 222 -23.24 10.12 14.15
C GLN A 222 -23.13 8.62 13.83
N PRO A 223 -23.51 8.14 12.62
CA PRO A 223 -23.40 6.73 12.28
C PRO A 223 -21.96 6.19 12.39
N HIS A 224 -20.97 7.08 12.32
CA HIS A 224 -19.55 6.76 12.35
C HIS A 224 -18.90 7.01 13.72
N GLY A 225 -19.69 7.24 14.77
CA GLY A 225 -19.21 7.36 16.16
C GLY A 225 -18.55 8.70 16.50
N MET A 226 -18.63 9.71 15.65
CA MET A 226 -18.19 11.07 15.95
C MET A 226 -19.34 11.87 16.61
N ASP A 227 -18.99 12.82 17.51
CA ASP A 227 -19.95 13.67 18.18
C ASP A 227 -20.24 14.94 17.35
N PRO A 228 -21.50 15.13 16.86
CA PRO A 228 -21.86 16.32 16.10
C PRO A 228 -21.67 17.63 16.88
N ALA A 229 -21.81 17.60 18.21
CA ALA A 229 -21.63 18.82 19.01
C ALA A 229 -20.17 19.25 19.04
N VAL A 230 -19.24 18.30 19.13
CA VAL A 230 -17.80 18.58 19.09
C VAL A 230 -17.40 19.08 17.70
N VAL A 231 -17.90 18.43 16.63
CA VAL A 231 -17.66 18.87 15.25
C VAL A 231 -18.20 20.28 15.02
N ALA A 232 -19.43 20.56 15.44
CA ALA A 232 -20.02 21.90 15.31
C ALA A 232 -19.21 22.97 16.04
N SER A 233 -18.76 22.69 17.27
CA SER A 233 -17.91 23.62 18.04
C SER A 233 -16.61 23.91 17.30
N LYS A 234 -15.90 22.87 16.82
CA LYS A 234 -14.66 23.04 16.04
C LYS A 234 -14.89 23.82 14.75
N THR A 235 -16.01 23.58 14.05
CA THR A 235 -16.39 24.32 12.84
C THR A 235 -16.55 25.81 13.13
N VAL A 236 -17.24 26.16 14.24
CA VAL A 236 -17.40 27.55 14.66
C VAL A 236 -16.04 28.19 15.02
N ASP A 237 -15.20 27.47 15.74
CA ASP A 237 -13.87 27.95 16.13
C ASP A 237 -13.00 28.24 14.88
N LEU A 238 -13.03 27.37 13.87
CA LEU A 238 -12.32 27.58 12.61
C LEU A 238 -12.85 28.80 11.86
N LEU A 239 -14.17 28.93 11.71
CA LEU A 239 -14.78 30.08 11.04
C LEU A 239 -14.47 31.41 11.75
N LEU A 240 -14.48 31.42 13.08
CA LEU A 240 -14.11 32.60 13.84
C LEU A 240 -12.63 32.95 13.69
N ALA A 241 -11.75 31.95 13.65
CA ALA A 241 -10.31 32.17 13.43
C ALA A 241 -10.03 32.78 12.06
N GLU A 242 -10.81 32.47 11.03
CA GLU A 242 -10.69 33.07 9.69
C GLU A 242 -11.31 34.47 9.62
N LEU A 243 -12.44 34.68 10.28
CA LEU A 243 -13.17 35.95 10.20
C LEU A 243 -12.53 37.07 11.02
N VAL A 244 -11.94 36.78 12.18
CA VAL A 244 -11.37 37.81 13.07
C VAL A 244 -10.22 38.60 12.40
N PRO A 245 -9.22 37.99 11.75
CA PRO A 245 -8.19 38.72 11.02
C PRO A 245 -8.75 39.52 9.85
N ALA A 246 -9.67 38.96 9.09
CA ALA A 246 -10.27 39.62 7.92
C ALA A 246 -11.04 40.91 8.30
N VAL A 247 -11.76 40.86 9.44
CA VAL A 247 -12.47 42.03 9.96
C VAL A 247 -11.49 43.10 10.46
N ALA A 248 -10.39 42.71 11.10
CA ALA A 248 -9.34 43.63 11.56
C ALA A 248 -8.67 44.34 10.39
N ASP A 249 -8.30 43.64 9.33
CA ASP A 249 -7.71 44.18 8.11
C ASP A 249 -8.68 45.14 7.38
N ALA A 250 -9.95 44.76 7.27
CA ALA A 250 -11.00 45.58 6.67
C ALA A 250 -11.26 46.87 7.49
N ALA A 251 -11.12 46.82 8.81
CA ALA A 251 -11.23 48.00 9.67
C ALA A 251 -10.02 48.93 9.52
N GLN A 252 -8.81 48.39 9.37
CA GLN A 252 -7.61 49.18 9.11
C GLN A 252 -7.63 49.86 7.73
N THR A 253 -8.11 49.19 6.69
CA THR A 253 -8.22 49.76 5.32
C THR A 253 -9.27 50.84 5.20
N ARG A 254 -10.27 50.88 6.10
CA ARG A 254 -11.29 51.96 6.12
C ARG A 254 -10.86 53.21 6.96
N ALA A 255 -9.75 53.12 7.67
CA ALA A 255 -9.25 54.19 8.51
C ALA A 255 -8.26 55.13 7.79
N TRP A 256 -8.05 54.94 6.48
CA TRP A 256 -7.30 55.82 5.57
C TRP A 256 -8.25 56.36 4.48
#